data_f92c75d1d38e8d12d78cc533f37368be
#
_entry.id   f92c75d1d38e8d12d78cc533f37368be
#
_cell.length_a   1.000
_cell.length_b   1.000
_cell.length_c   1.000
_cell.angle_alpha   90.00
_cell.angle_beta   90.00
_cell.angle_gamma   90.00
#
_symmetry.space_group_name_H-M   'P 1'
#
loop_
_entity.id
_entity.type
_entity.pdbx_description
1 polymer ?
#
loop_
_entity_poly.entity_id
_entity_poly.type
_entity_poly.pdbx_seq_one_letter_code
_entity_poly.pdbx_strand_id
1 'polypeptide(L)'
;MNEHQVAITESTFGGRHELVDTTGIMDYGSLIYIALQRSKSAREAIKVMTDLVKEYGYYSSGETFSIADKNEAWVMEMIGKGPGNKGAVWVAIRIPDDCISAHANQSRIQQIPFDDKENCMYSPDVVSFAREKGYFKGKDADFSFAKAYCPYDFSALRGCEARVWSFF
;
A
#
# COMPACT_ATOMS: atom_id res chain seq x y z
N MET A 1 -3.87 -2.31 -17.67
CA MET A 1 -2.60 -1.95 -18.35
C MET A 1 -2.90 -0.86 -19.37
N ASN A 2 -2.01 0.10 -19.53
CA ASN A 2 -2.13 1.20 -20.49
C ASN A 2 -1.17 1.04 -21.69
N GLU A 3 -1.19 2.00 -22.63
CA GLU A 3 -0.36 2.00 -23.85
C GLU A 3 1.15 2.17 -23.57
N HIS A 4 1.53 2.63 -22.39
CA HIS A 4 2.93 2.73 -21.94
C HIS A 4 3.42 1.47 -21.23
N GLN A 5 2.58 0.41 -21.22
CA GLN A 5 2.84 -0.87 -20.52
C GLN A 5 2.88 -0.74 -18.99
N VAL A 6 2.28 0.29 -18.42
CA VAL A 6 2.04 0.34 -16.98
C VAL A 6 0.86 -0.57 -16.66
N ALA A 7 1.07 -1.50 -15.74
CA ALA A 7 0.05 -2.43 -15.24
C ALA A 7 -0.15 -2.22 -13.74
N ILE A 8 -1.41 -2.23 -13.30
CA ILE A 8 -1.77 -2.13 -11.89
C ILE A 8 -2.81 -3.20 -11.59
N THR A 9 -2.57 -3.96 -10.52
CA THR A 9 -3.52 -4.91 -9.94
C THR A 9 -3.59 -4.70 -8.43
N GLU A 10 -4.57 -5.28 -7.75
CA GLU A 10 -4.72 -5.10 -6.32
C GLU A 10 -5.20 -6.38 -5.61
N SER A 11 -5.06 -6.36 -4.27
CA SER A 11 -5.81 -7.22 -3.37
C SER A 11 -6.11 -6.48 -2.06
N THR A 12 -7.36 -6.52 -1.64
CA THR A 12 -7.80 -5.91 -0.39
C THR A 12 -7.28 -6.69 0.81
N PHE A 13 -6.50 -6.07 1.68
CA PHE A 13 -6.11 -6.67 2.96
C PHE A 13 -7.03 -6.25 4.12
N GLY A 14 -7.89 -5.29 3.90
CA GLY A 14 -8.81 -4.76 4.92
C GLY A 14 -8.09 -3.88 5.94
N GLY A 15 -7.38 -4.48 6.85
CA GLY A 15 -6.67 -3.77 7.91
C GLY A 15 -7.60 -3.28 9.02
N ARG A 16 -7.22 -2.19 9.68
CA ARG A 16 -7.98 -1.62 10.78
C ARG A 16 -9.23 -0.91 10.28
N HIS A 17 -10.40 -1.40 10.65
CA HIS A 17 -11.69 -0.86 10.20
C HIS A 17 -11.91 0.60 10.57
N GLU A 18 -11.37 1.04 11.70
CA GLU A 18 -11.46 2.43 12.15
C GLU A 18 -10.72 3.42 11.25
N LEU A 19 -9.89 2.93 10.33
CA LEU A 19 -9.15 3.74 9.38
C LEU A 19 -9.86 3.94 8.04
N VAL A 20 -11.02 3.34 7.84
CA VAL A 20 -11.85 3.61 6.67
C VAL A 20 -12.47 5.00 6.79
N ASP A 21 -12.16 5.88 5.83
CA ASP A 21 -12.73 7.23 5.76
C ASP A 21 -13.89 7.27 4.78
N THR A 22 -15.12 7.20 5.29
CA THR A 22 -16.35 7.25 4.49
C THR A 22 -16.63 8.62 3.86
N THR A 23 -15.83 9.63 4.16
CA THR A 23 -15.91 10.98 3.57
C THR A 23 -14.91 11.19 2.44
N GLY A 24 -13.96 10.26 2.26
CA GLY A 24 -13.04 10.24 1.13
C GLY A 24 -13.77 10.02 -0.20
N ILE A 25 -13.18 10.47 -1.28
CA ILE A 25 -13.76 10.37 -2.63
C ILE A 25 -13.10 9.23 -3.42
N MET A 26 -11.79 9.03 -3.23
CA MET A 26 -11.01 8.07 -4.01
C MET A 26 -11.11 6.66 -3.42
N ASP A 27 -11.69 5.73 -4.17
CA ASP A 27 -11.60 4.30 -3.92
C ASP A 27 -10.44 3.66 -4.70
N TYR A 28 -10.09 2.40 -4.36
CA TYR A 28 -8.98 1.69 -5.00
C TYR A 28 -9.16 1.51 -6.51
N GLY A 29 -10.38 1.25 -6.97
CA GLY A 29 -10.68 1.07 -8.39
C GLY A 29 -10.52 2.37 -9.18
N SER A 30 -11.02 3.48 -8.64
CA SER A 30 -10.82 4.82 -9.20
C SER A 30 -9.34 5.21 -9.25
N LEU A 31 -8.56 4.88 -8.22
CA LEU A 31 -7.12 5.11 -8.21
C LEU A 31 -6.41 4.36 -9.34
N ILE A 32 -6.70 3.07 -9.52
CA ILE A 32 -6.14 2.25 -10.61
C ILE A 32 -6.49 2.86 -11.97
N TYR A 33 -7.78 3.17 -12.17
CA TYR A 33 -8.28 3.69 -13.42
C TYR A 33 -7.64 5.02 -13.80
N ILE A 34 -7.59 5.97 -12.88
CA ILE A 34 -7.04 7.30 -13.11
C ILE A 34 -5.51 7.25 -13.25
N ALA A 35 -4.83 6.42 -12.44
CA ALA A 35 -3.38 6.26 -12.54
C ALA A 35 -2.98 5.69 -13.91
N LEU A 36 -3.69 4.69 -14.42
CA LEU A 36 -3.44 4.14 -15.77
C LEU A 36 -3.65 5.16 -16.88
N GLN A 37 -4.57 6.11 -16.72
CA GLN A 37 -4.79 7.20 -17.69
C GLN A 37 -3.71 8.28 -17.65
N ARG A 38 -3.01 8.45 -16.51
CA ARG A 38 -2.15 9.62 -16.25
C ARG A 38 -0.67 9.28 -16.09
N SER A 39 -0.29 8.00 -16.17
CA SER A 39 1.09 7.57 -15.94
C SER A 39 1.71 6.89 -17.16
N LYS A 40 3.04 7.05 -17.29
CA LYS A 40 3.88 6.42 -18.30
C LYS A 40 4.92 5.47 -17.69
N SER A 41 4.98 5.41 -16.36
CA SER A 41 5.87 4.53 -15.61
C SER A 41 5.21 4.10 -14.29
N ALA A 42 5.75 3.06 -13.66
CA ALA A 42 5.30 2.58 -12.35
C ALA A 42 5.43 3.68 -11.29
N ARG A 43 6.54 4.42 -11.27
CA ARG A 43 6.76 5.52 -10.32
C ARG A 43 5.77 6.68 -10.51
N GLU A 44 5.47 7.03 -11.74
CA GLU A 44 4.43 8.04 -12.01
C GLU A 44 3.06 7.56 -11.55
N ALA A 45 2.73 6.27 -11.73
CA ALA A 45 1.47 5.71 -11.23
C ALA A 45 1.38 5.82 -9.71
N ILE A 46 2.43 5.44 -8.97
CA ILE A 46 2.49 5.58 -7.51
C ILE A 46 2.28 7.05 -7.11
N LYS A 47 2.96 7.98 -7.80
CA LYS A 47 2.81 9.41 -7.53
C LYS A 47 1.38 9.91 -7.78
N VAL A 48 0.77 9.55 -8.89
CA VAL A 48 -0.61 9.92 -9.22
C VAL A 48 -1.57 9.40 -8.15
N MET A 49 -1.47 8.13 -7.76
CA MET A 49 -2.34 7.52 -6.75
C MET A 49 -2.20 8.23 -5.40
N THR A 50 -0.98 8.50 -4.96
CA THR A 50 -0.71 9.13 -3.67
C THR A 50 -1.09 10.62 -3.63
N ASP A 51 -0.91 11.35 -4.72
CA ASP A 51 -1.37 12.74 -4.85
C ASP A 51 -2.91 12.82 -4.80
N LEU A 52 -3.60 11.90 -5.49
CA LEU A 52 -5.07 11.85 -5.50
C LEU A 52 -5.64 11.58 -4.10
N VAL A 53 -5.10 10.62 -3.36
CA VAL A 53 -5.61 10.37 -2.00
C VAL A 53 -5.30 11.52 -1.05
N LYS A 54 -4.18 12.21 -1.25
CA LYS A 54 -3.84 13.40 -0.47
C LYS A 54 -4.83 14.55 -0.74
N GLU A 55 -5.23 14.72 -2.00
CA GLU A 55 -6.13 15.81 -2.42
C GLU A 55 -7.61 15.51 -2.13
N TYR A 56 -8.05 14.27 -2.35
CA TYR A 56 -9.47 13.89 -2.32
C TYR A 56 -9.87 12.98 -1.18
N GLY A 57 -8.90 12.47 -0.40
CA GLY A 57 -9.15 11.48 0.65
C GLY A 57 -9.28 10.07 0.07
N TYR A 58 -9.20 9.07 0.94
CA TYR A 58 -9.23 7.66 0.57
C TYR A 58 -10.38 6.92 1.24
N TYR A 59 -11.32 6.43 0.44
CA TYR A 59 -12.57 5.83 0.89
C TYR A 59 -12.50 4.33 1.17
N SER A 60 -11.54 3.59 0.59
CA SER A 60 -11.47 2.14 0.72
C SER A 60 -10.84 1.67 2.03
N SER A 61 -10.98 0.39 2.33
CA SER A 61 -10.17 -0.34 3.31
C SER A 61 -8.70 -0.45 2.85
N GLY A 62 -7.87 -1.16 3.59
CA GLY A 62 -6.46 -1.33 3.22
C GLY A 62 -6.30 -2.16 1.94
N GLU A 63 -5.43 -1.69 1.03
CA GLU A 63 -5.17 -2.31 -0.26
C GLU A 63 -3.68 -2.50 -0.52
N THR A 64 -3.35 -3.65 -1.10
CA THR A 64 -2.04 -3.93 -1.69
C THR A 64 -2.14 -3.81 -3.20
N PHE A 65 -1.34 -2.94 -3.80
CA PHE A 65 -1.23 -2.77 -5.24
C PHE A 65 0.07 -3.37 -5.76
N SER A 66 -0.01 -4.20 -6.81
CA SER A 66 1.14 -4.51 -7.67
C SER A 66 1.15 -3.52 -8.82
N ILE A 67 2.23 -2.77 -8.96
CA ILE A 67 2.39 -1.73 -9.98
C ILE A 67 3.66 -2.03 -10.76
N ALA A 68 3.57 -2.20 -12.06
CA ALA A 68 4.71 -2.54 -12.89
C ALA A 68 4.71 -1.79 -14.21
N ASP A 69 5.89 -1.57 -14.74
CA ASP A 69 6.12 -1.19 -16.12
C ASP A 69 7.16 -2.14 -16.77
N LYS A 70 7.66 -1.80 -17.96
CA LYS A 70 8.66 -2.62 -18.67
C LYS A 70 10.03 -2.73 -17.98
N ASN A 71 10.30 -1.88 -16.98
CA ASN A 71 11.61 -1.76 -16.35
C ASN A 71 11.65 -2.18 -14.89
N GLU A 72 10.52 -2.03 -14.16
CA GLU A 72 10.47 -2.26 -12.73
C GLU A 72 9.09 -2.68 -12.25
N ALA A 73 9.05 -3.39 -11.12
CA ALA A 73 7.85 -3.79 -10.42
C ALA A 73 7.88 -3.31 -8.97
N TRP A 74 6.72 -2.90 -8.46
CA TRP A 74 6.51 -2.35 -7.12
C TRP A 74 5.34 -3.03 -6.42
N VAL A 75 5.48 -3.23 -5.13
CA VAL A 75 4.36 -3.51 -4.24
C VAL A 75 4.11 -2.25 -3.40
N MET A 76 2.89 -1.72 -3.46
CA MET A 76 2.47 -0.60 -2.63
C MET A 76 1.32 -1.02 -1.73
N GLU A 77 1.44 -0.75 -0.43
CA GLU A 77 0.36 -0.94 0.53
C GLU A 77 -0.14 0.41 1.04
N MET A 78 -1.44 0.57 1.10
CA MET A 78 -2.11 1.83 1.45
C MET A 78 -3.32 1.55 2.34
N ILE A 79 -3.55 2.42 3.33
CA ILE A 79 -4.75 2.42 4.16
C ILE A 79 -5.12 3.86 4.55
N GLY A 80 -6.40 4.13 4.69
CA GLY A 80 -6.90 5.44 5.12
C GLY A 80 -6.45 5.84 6.52
N LYS A 81 -6.82 7.05 6.92
CA LYS A 81 -6.52 7.61 8.24
C LYS A 81 -7.74 7.72 9.16
N GLY A 82 -8.88 7.20 8.70
CA GLY A 82 -10.15 7.28 9.41
C GLY A 82 -10.87 8.62 9.26
N PRO A 83 -12.12 8.68 9.69
CA PRO A 83 -12.97 9.87 9.54
C PRO A 83 -12.32 11.13 10.10
N GLY A 84 -12.39 12.22 9.35
CA GLY A 84 -11.81 13.51 9.70
C GLY A 84 -10.31 13.65 9.46
N ASN A 85 -9.62 12.61 9.01
CA ASN A 85 -8.19 12.63 8.68
C ASN A 85 -7.99 12.35 7.19
N LYS A 86 -8.04 13.38 6.38
CA LYS A 86 -7.92 13.27 4.92
C LYS A 86 -6.62 12.62 4.49
N GLY A 87 -6.69 11.72 3.52
CA GLY A 87 -5.53 11.06 2.92
C GLY A 87 -5.37 9.60 3.35
N ALA A 88 -4.17 9.10 3.16
CA ALA A 88 -3.80 7.73 3.50
C ALA A 88 -2.37 7.66 4.02
N VAL A 89 -2.05 6.62 4.78
CA VAL A 89 -0.68 6.17 5.01
C VAL A 89 -0.37 5.06 4.02
N TRP A 90 0.82 5.07 3.47
CA TRP A 90 1.22 4.13 2.44
C TRP A 90 2.73 3.92 2.41
N VAL A 91 3.13 2.80 1.84
CA VAL A 91 4.52 2.45 1.53
C VAL A 91 4.56 1.68 0.23
N ALA A 92 5.53 1.98 -0.62
CA ALA A 92 5.80 1.27 -1.87
C ALA A 92 7.26 0.81 -1.89
N ILE A 93 7.47 -0.47 -2.19
CA ILE A 93 8.80 -1.09 -2.26
C ILE A 93 8.99 -1.69 -3.64
N ARG A 94 10.11 -1.36 -4.29
CA ARG A 94 10.51 -1.97 -5.55
C ARG A 94 10.91 -3.43 -5.31
N ILE A 95 10.44 -4.30 -6.18
CA ILE A 95 10.84 -5.70 -6.18
C ILE A 95 12.17 -5.81 -6.92
N PRO A 96 13.22 -6.40 -6.32
CA PRO A 96 14.50 -6.62 -7.02
C PRO A 96 14.32 -7.46 -8.28
N ASP A 97 15.16 -7.21 -9.30
CA ASP A 97 15.00 -7.81 -10.63
C ASP A 97 15.19 -9.34 -10.64
N ASP A 98 15.86 -9.89 -9.64
CA ASP A 98 16.10 -11.33 -9.43
C ASP A 98 15.09 -11.97 -8.46
N CYS A 99 14.05 -11.23 -8.04
CA CYS A 99 13.06 -11.69 -7.09
C CYS A 99 11.68 -11.80 -7.72
N ILE A 100 10.86 -12.65 -7.12
CA ILE A 100 9.41 -12.70 -7.36
C ILE A 100 8.66 -12.27 -6.10
N SER A 101 7.48 -11.73 -6.27
CA SER A 101 6.62 -11.31 -5.18
C SER A 101 5.20 -11.77 -5.41
N ALA A 102 4.52 -12.11 -4.33
CA ALA A 102 3.10 -12.44 -4.34
C ALA A 102 2.44 -11.88 -3.08
N HIS A 103 1.19 -11.49 -3.22
CA HIS A 103 0.35 -11.08 -2.10
C HIS A 103 -1.06 -11.63 -2.25
N ALA A 104 -1.75 -11.75 -1.14
CA ALA A 104 -3.16 -12.06 -1.06
C ALA A 104 -3.84 -11.04 -0.16
N ASN A 105 -4.96 -11.37 0.44
CA ASN A 105 -5.73 -10.42 1.28
C ASN A 105 -5.11 -10.22 2.68
N GLN A 106 -3.81 -9.95 2.73
CA GLN A 106 -3.07 -9.64 3.95
C GLN A 106 -1.91 -8.69 3.60
N SER A 107 -1.71 -7.64 4.41
CA SER A 107 -0.55 -6.75 4.28
C SER A 107 0.75 -7.52 4.51
N ARG A 108 1.74 -7.34 3.67
CA ARG A 108 3.00 -8.09 3.69
C ARG A 108 4.23 -7.24 3.94
N ILE A 109 4.14 -5.93 3.76
CA ILE A 109 5.28 -5.05 4.01
C ILE A 109 5.53 -4.97 5.52
N GLN A 110 6.63 -5.54 5.96
CA GLN A 110 7.05 -5.50 7.36
C GLN A 110 7.88 -4.25 7.61
N GLN A 111 9.17 -4.34 7.45
CA GLN A 111 10.09 -3.23 7.65
C GLN A 111 10.13 -2.32 6.44
N ILE A 112 10.29 -1.03 6.68
CA ILE A 112 10.43 -0.01 5.65
C ILE A 112 11.90 0.39 5.58
N PRO A 113 12.57 0.23 4.42
CA PRO A 113 13.95 0.67 4.25
C PRO A 113 14.00 2.19 4.04
N PHE A 114 13.86 2.96 5.12
CA PHE A 114 13.74 4.42 5.11
C PHE A 114 14.92 5.14 4.42
N ASP A 115 16.09 4.54 4.41
CA ASP A 115 17.31 5.10 3.83
C ASP A 115 17.45 4.79 2.33
N ASP A 116 16.69 3.84 1.79
CA ASP A 116 16.72 3.44 0.38
C ASP A 116 15.68 4.23 -0.44
N LYS A 117 16.02 5.47 -0.75
CA LYS A 117 15.14 6.36 -1.53
C LYS A 117 14.95 5.94 -2.99
N GLU A 118 15.78 5.08 -3.51
CA GLU A 118 15.68 4.58 -4.87
C GLU A 118 14.61 3.47 -4.97
N ASN A 119 14.56 2.58 -4.00
CA ASN A 119 13.70 1.40 -4.02
C ASN A 119 12.56 1.46 -3.00
N CYS A 120 12.43 2.56 -2.26
CA CYS A 120 11.36 2.75 -1.28
C CYS A 120 10.77 4.16 -1.31
N MET A 121 9.45 4.22 -1.41
CA MET A 121 8.65 5.45 -1.27
C MET A 121 7.61 5.24 -0.17
N TYR A 122 7.31 6.29 0.60
CA TYR A 122 6.36 6.19 1.71
C TYR A 122 5.74 7.54 2.06
N SER A 123 4.57 7.51 2.70
CA SER A 123 3.96 8.73 3.25
C SER A 123 4.80 9.27 4.41
N PRO A 124 5.05 10.59 4.48
CA PRO A 124 5.93 11.17 5.51
C PRO A 124 5.50 10.86 6.95
N ASP A 125 4.24 10.59 7.14
CA ASP A 125 3.62 10.35 8.44
C ASP A 125 3.33 8.87 8.75
N VAL A 126 3.84 7.94 7.93
CA VAL A 126 3.57 6.50 8.09
C VAL A 126 3.90 5.95 9.48
N VAL A 127 4.93 6.44 10.13
CA VAL A 127 5.31 6.02 11.50
C VAL A 127 4.67 6.90 12.56
N SER A 128 4.68 8.23 12.36
CA SER A 128 4.15 9.17 13.35
C SER A 128 2.64 9.01 13.55
N PHE A 129 1.90 8.75 12.49
CA PHE A 129 0.47 8.44 12.57
C PHE A 129 0.19 7.15 13.36
N ALA A 130 0.98 6.09 13.13
CA ALA A 130 0.84 4.86 13.91
C ALA A 130 1.12 5.08 15.41
N ARG A 131 2.07 5.96 15.76
CA ARG A 131 2.33 6.33 17.15
C ARG A 131 1.18 7.12 17.76
N GLU A 132 0.68 8.11 17.04
CA GLU A 132 -0.48 8.91 17.45
C GLU A 132 -1.69 8.05 17.78
N LYS A 133 -1.96 7.05 16.92
CA LYS A 133 -3.07 6.10 17.13
C LYS A 133 -2.77 5.01 18.16
N GLY A 134 -1.56 4.93 18.69
CA GLY A 134 -1.17 3.90 19.65
C GLY A 134 -0.92 2.52 19.04
N TYR A 135 -0.81 2.41 17.72
CA TYR A 135 -0.55 1.15 17.02
C TYR A 135 0.91 0.73 17.06
N PHE A 136 1.80 1.66 17.34
CA PHE A 136 3.24 1.41 17.42
C PHE A 136 3.89 2.21 18.55
N LYS A 137 4.83 1.54 19.24
CA LYS A 137 5.72 2.16 20.25
C LYS A 137 7.11 1.60 20.02
N GLY A 138 8.07 2.45 19.75
CA GLY A 138 9.45 2.01 19.51
C GLY A 138 10.24 2.95 18.60
N LYS A 139 11.41 2.50 18.15
CA LYS A 139 12.26 3.22 17.20
C LYS A 139 11.74 3.00 15.77
N ASP A 140 11.94 3.97 14.88
CA ASP A 140 11.48 3.87 13.49
C ASP A 140 12.03 2.63 12.78
N ALA A 141 13.28 2.25 13.07
CA ALA A 141 13.90 1.04 12.52
C ALA A 141 13.16 -0.28 12.86
N ASP A 142 12.36 -0.29 13.94
CA ASP A 142 11.59 -1.46 14.39
C ASP A 142 10.14 -1.41 13.85
N PHE A 143 9.80 -0.39 13.06
CA PHE A 143 8.45 -0.21 12.55
C PHE A 143 8.10 -1.28 11.52
N SER A 144 6.93 -1.87 11.67
CA SER A 144 6.35 -2.79 10.69
C SER A 144 4.99 -2.26 10.23
N PHE A 145 4.87 -1.99 8.93
CA PHE A 145 3.63 -1.51 8.34
C PHE A 145 2.48 -2.49 8.58
N ALA A 146 2.69 -3.76 8.24
CA ALA A 146 1.67 -4.79 8.40
C ALA A 146 1.22 -4.94 9.87
N LYS A 147 2.15 -4.99 10.82
CA LYS A 147 1.80 -5.11 12.25
C LYS A 147 1.04 -3.90 12.77
N ALA A 148 1.38 -2.70 12.31
CA ALA A 148 0.73 -1.48 12.74
C ALA A 148 -0.68 -1.35 12.15
N TYR A 149 -0.84 -1.60 10.85
CA TYR A 149 -2.05 -1.27 10.10
C TYR A 149 -2.95 -2.46 9.75
N CYS A 150 -2.39 -3.67 9.71
CA CYS A 150 -3.13 -4.91 9.42
C CYS A 150 -2.63 -6.07 10.33
N PRO A 151 -2.90 -6.03 11.64
CA PRO A 151 -2.47 -7.09 12.55
C PRO A 151 -2.96 -8.46 12.09
N TYR A 152 -2.10 -9.47 12.24
CA TYR A 152 -2.44 -10.84 11.87
C TYR A 152 -3.52 -11.40 12.78
N ASP A 153 -4.45 -12.13 12.18
CA ASP A 153 -5.36 -13.02 12.88
C ASP A 153 -5.29 -14.44 12.30
N PHE A 154 -5.99 -15.39 12.92
CA PHE A 154 -5.97 -16.77 12.46
C PHE A 154 -6.55 -16.96 11.06
N SER A 155 -7.60 -16.21 10.72
CA SER A 155 -8.23 -16.27 9.39
C SER A 155 -7.29 -15.75 8.31
N ALA A 156 -6.59 -14.65 8.58
CA ALA A 156 -5.59 -14.06 7.68
C ALA A 156 -4.43 -15.04 7.42
N LEU A 157 -3.88 -15.64 8.48
CA LEU A 157 -2.80 -16.62 8.32
C LEU A 157 -3.25 -17.86 7.53
N ARG A 158 -4.42 -18.39 7.84
CA ARG A 158 -4.93 -19.61 7.19
C ARG A 158 -5.42 -19.35 5.75
N GLY A 159 -6.20 -18.30 5.55
CA GLY A 159 -6.88 -18.04 4.26
C GLY A 159 -6.05 -17.23 3.28
N CYS A 160 -5.24 -16.31 3.76
CA CYS A 160 -4.47 -15.39 2.92
C CYS A 160 -3.03 -15.87 2.73
N GLU A 161 -2.30 -16.06 3.82
CA GLU A 161 -0.90 -16.45 3.74
C GLU A 161 -0.69 -17.86 3.17
N ALA A 162 -1.60 -18.80 3.39
CA ALA A 162 -1.54 -20.12 2.77
C ALA A 162 -1.62 -20.07 1.23
N ARG A 163 -2.37 -19.10 0.67
CA ARG A 163 -2.41 -18.90 -0.80
C ARG A 163 -1.07 -18.39 -1.34
N VAL A 164 -0.44 -17.48 -0.63
CA VAL A 164 0.89 -16.97 -1.00
C VAL A 164 1.93 -18.08 -0.87
N TRP A 165 1.88 -18.87 0.22
CA TRP A 165 2.76 -20.03 0.37
C TRP A 165 2.61 -21.04 -0.75
N SER A 166 1.38 -21.29 -1.23
CA SER A 166 1.12 -22.21 -2.35
C SER A 166 1.66 -21.70 -3.69
N PHE A 167 1.86 -20.39 -3.82
CA PHE A 167 2.40 -19.77 -5.03
C PHE A 167 3.91 -20.00 -5.16
N PHE A 168 4.63 -19.96 -4.04
CA PHE A 168 6.08 -20.21 -3.98
C PHE A 168 6.40 -21.70 -3.89
#